data_ec2d5dd71014572eff82fae4e1723570
#
_entry.id   ec2d5dd71014572eff82fae4e1723570
#
_cell.length_a   1.000
_cell.length_b   1.000
_cell.length_c   1.000
_cell.angle_alpha   90.00
_cell.angle_beta   90.00
_cell.angle_gamma   90.00
#
_symmetry.space_group_name_H-M   'P 1'
#
loop_
_entity.id
_entity.type
_entity.pdbx_description
1 polymer ?
#
loop_
_entity_poly.entity_id
_entity_poly.type
_entity_poly.pdbx_seq_one_letter_code
_entity_poly.pdbx_strand_id
1 'polypeptide(L)'
;MLLSIIIPIYNSKTYLTKCLSSIASQLDADAEIICVDDGSTDGSEVICDEFAVNYDNVKVFHKPNGGVSSARNLGLENASGKYIAWVDSDDYVADNWYSAIKEILLQDHDIVCFDYFRVENDKSKKMAYGGKSRILNKAAYIADLTLDDKVLSYLHTRVFKKVLFTEIKFPRDISLMEDYSIIHKLFYEADKIYYLAEPLYFYIIRNGSISHSVNLRNCFKAMFIAKERYQWLTARGVKVSDVAYLKHYIYFVVAVIKEQECDSWKKELELCHQEISRNITSLLLSKDVSIKNKVKYVMEYTNTLNITYKILSFIKLGGGKP
;
A
#
# COMPACT_ATOMS: atom_id res chain seq x y z
N MET A 1 -4.59 -22.51 -15.53
CA MET A 1 -4.84 -21.11 -15.21
C MET A 1 -3.51 -20.44 -14.87
N LEU A 2 -3.15 -19.38 -15.59
CA LEU A 2 -1.89 -18.64 -15.38
C LEU A 2 -2.07 -17.58 -14.30
N LEU A 3 -3.14 -16.76 -14.38
CA LEU A 3 -3.32 -15.60 -13.54
C LEU A 3 -4.72 -15.57 -12.89
N SER A 4 -4.77 -15.30 -11.58
CA SER A 4 -6.00 -14.89 -10.89
C SER A 4 -5.89 -13.44 -10.49
N ILE A 5 -6.85 -12.61 -10.89
CA ILE A 5 -6.97 -11.20 -10.55
C ILE A 5 -7.99 -11.09 -9.42
N ILE A 6 -7.54 -10.71 -8.22
CA ILE A 6 -8.41 -10.61 -7.05
C ILE A 6 -8.79 -9.15 -6.82
N ILE A 7 -10.08 -8.89 -6.73
CA ILE A 7 -10.66 -7.55 -6.56
C ILE A 7 -11.52 -7.57 -5.29
N PRO A 8 -11.01 -7.01 -4.17
CA PRO A 8 -11.81 -6.78 -2.99
C PRO A 8 -12.76 -5.61 -3.23
N ILE A 9 -14.05 -5.79 -2.96
CA ILE A 9 -15.11 -4.83 -3.28
C ILE A 9 -15.89 -4.50 -2.02
N TYR A 10 -16.06 -3.21 -1.74
CA TYR A 10 -16.95 -2.72 -0.70
C TYR A 10 -17.42 -1.31 -1.05
N ASN A 11 -18.71 -1.16 -1.34
CA ASN A 11 -19.36 0.11 -1.67
C ASN A 11 -18.61 0.92 -2.75
N SER A 12 -18.36 0.27 -3.90
CA SER A 12 -17.56 0.81 -5.00
C SER A 12 -18.36 1.03 -6.29
N LYS A 13 -19.70 1.06 -6.24
CA LYS A 13 -20.62 1.14 -7.39
C LYS A 13 -20.18 2.14 -8.45
N THR A 14 -19.77 3.33 -8.05
CA THR A 14 -19.39 4.43 -8.95
C THR A 14 -18.20 4.08 -9.86
N TYR A 15 -17.28 3.22 -9.41
CA TYR A 15 -16.01 2.95 -10.09
C TYR A 15 -15.93 1.54 -10.65
N LEU A 16 -16.70 0.61 -10.08
CA LEU A 16 -16.55 -0.83 -10.27
C LEU A 16 -16.72 -1.27 -11.73
N THR A 17 -17.69 -0.71 -12.47
CA THR A 17 -17.89 -1.04 -13.88
C THR A 17 -16.65 -0.71 -14.71
N LYS A 18 -16.01 0.45 -14.49
CA LYS A 18 -14.78 0.82 -15.19
C LYS A 18 -13.63 -0.10 -14.80
N CYS A 19 -13.48 -0.40 -13.52
CA CYS A 19 -12.49 -1.35 -13.01
C CYS A 19 -12.61 -2.70 -13.71
N LEU A 20 -13.75 -3.34 -13.62
CA LEU A 20 -13.99 -4.67 -14.18
C LEU A 20 -13.87 -4.69 -15.70
N SER A 21 -14.43 -3.70 -16.42
CA SER A 21 -14.35 -3.61 -17.87
C SER A 21 -12.91 -3.47 -18.37
N SER A 22 -12.08 -2.68 -17.67
CA SER A 22 -10.66 -2.50 -18.04
C SER A 22 -9.86 -3.80 -18.00
N ILE A 23 -10.27 -4.74 -17.16
CA ILE A 23 -9.61 -6.04 -17.00
C ILE A 23 -10.27 -7.07 -17.92
N ALA A 24 -11.57 -7.27 -17.82
CA ALA A 24 -12.29 -8.34 -18.50
C ALA A 24 -12.16 -8.29 -20.04
N SER A 25 -12.09 -7.09 -20.62
CA SER A 25 -11.99 -6.89 -22.06
C SER A 25 -10.69 -7.39 -22.70
N GLN A 26 -9.63 -7.63 -21.91
CA GLN A 26 -8.30 -8.03 -22.41
C GLN A 26 -7.88 -9.45 -22.01
N LEU A 27 -8.68 -10.14 -21.17
CA LEU A 27 -8.32 -11.48 -20.70
C LEU A 27 -8.62 -12.56 -21.72
N ASP A 28 -7.84 -13.62 -21.69
CA ASP A 28 -8.09 -14.88 -22.39
C ASP A 28 -8.41 -16.01 -21.38
N ALA A 29 -8.53 -17.25 -21.88
CA ALA A 29 -8.89 -18.42 -21.08
C ALA A 29 -7.84 -18.80 -20.01
N ASP A 30 -6.64 -18.20 -20.03
CA ASP A 30 -5.58 -18.46 -19.04
C ASP A 30 -5.67 -17.56 -17.81
N ALA A 31 -6.65 -16.63 -17.74
CA ALA A 31 -6.82 -15.73 -16.60
C ALA A 31 -8.27 -15.70 -16.11
N GLU A 32 -8.42 -15.49 -14.81
CA GLU A 32 -9.71 -15.33 -14.12
C GLU A 32 -9.76 -14.06 -13.28
N ILE A 33 -10.95 -13.50 -13.12
CA ILE A 33 -11.25 -12.44 -12.18
C ILE A 33 -12.00 -13.05 -11.00
N ILE A 34 -11.57 -12.70 -9.79
CA ILE A 34 -12.22 -13.10 -8.53
C ILE A 34 -12.69 -11.82 -7.82
N CYS A 35 -13.97 -11.53 -7.98
CA CYS A 35 -14.65 -10.46 -7.26
C CYS A 35 -15.02 -10.96 -5.88
N VAL A 36 -14.56 -10.28 -4.83
CA VAL A 36 -14.96 -10.59 -3.45
C VAL A 36 -15.69 -9.39 -2.89
N ASP A 37 -17.01 -9.46 -2.91
CA ASP A 37 -17.90 -8.46 -2.31
C ASP A 37 -17.95 -8.65 -0.80
N ASP A 38 -17.40 -7.68 -0.08
CA ASP A 38 -17.31 -7.67 1.39
C ASP A 38 -18.55 -7.04 2.03
N GLY A 39 -19.75 -7.41 1.55
CA GLY A 39 -21.03 -6.99 2.08
C GLY A 39 -21.41 -5.56 1.68
N SER A 40 -21.29 -5.25 0.40
CA SER A 40 -21.72 -3.95 -0.15
C SER A 40 -23.23 -3.75 0.00
N THR A 41 -23.66 -2.49 0.05
CA THR A 41 -25.06 -2.06 0.19
C THR A 41 -25.45 -0.95 -0.79
N ASP A 42 -24.55 -0.63 -1.74
CA ASP A 42 -24.72 0.47 -2.68
C ASP A 42 -25.10 0.01 -4.10
N GLY A 43 -25.22 -1.32 -4.32
CA GLY A 43 -25.48 -1.94 -5.61
C GLY A 43 -24.21 -2.44 -6.33
N SER A 44 -23.05 -2.45 -5.64
CA SER A 44 -21.81 -3.05 -6.16
C SER A 44 -21.97 -4.56 -6.39
N GLU A 45 -22.69 -5.24 -5.50
CA GLU A 45 -23.00 -6.67 -5.59
C GLU A 45 -23.70 -7.03 -6.89
N VAL A 46 -24.66 -6.21 -7.33
CA VAL A 46 -25.40 -6.41 -8.58
C VAL A 46 -24.47 -6.29 -9.79
N ILE A 47 -23.56 -5.31 -9.79
CA ILE A 47 -22.57 -5.15 -10.86
C ILE A 47 -21.66 -6.37 -10.95
N CYS A 48 -21.22 -6.93 -9.82
CA CYS A 48 -20.40 -8.15 -9.81
C CYS A 48 -21.14 -9.31 -10.49
N ASP A 49 -22.41 -9.53 -10.14
CA ASP A 49 -23.23 -10.61 -10.69
C ASP A 49 -23.47 -10.44 -12.19
N GLU A 50 -23.74 -9.21 -12.65
CA GLU A 50 -23.85 -8.89 -14.06
C GLU A 50 -22.57 -9.24 -14.84
N PHE A 51 -21.39 -8.96 -14.28
CA PHE A 51 -20.13 -9.34 -14.91
C PHE A 51 -19.92 -10.85 -14.93
N ALA A 52 -20.29 -11.58 -13.88
CA ALA A 52 -20.20 -13.04 -13.85
C ALA A 52 -21.15 -13.72 -14.86
N VAL A 53 -22.29 -13.10 -15.15
CA VAL A 53 -23.20 -13.58 -16.22
C VAL A 53 -22.64 -13.33 -17.63
N ASN A 54 -21.92 -12.23 -17.83
CA ASN A 54 -21.42 -11.82 -19.14
C ASN A 54 -20.03 -12.35 -19.49
N TYR A 55 -19.25 -12.82 -18.50
CA TYR A 55 -17.86 -13.27 -18.67
C TYR A 55 -17.62 -14.59 -17.92
N ASP A 56 -17.40 -15.68 -18.65
CA ASP A 56 -17.21 -17.03 -18.08
C ASP A 56 -16.00 -17.15 -17.12
N ASN A 57 -15.04 -16.24 -17.23
CA ASN A 57 -13.84 -16.19 -16.41
C ASN A 57 -13.96 -15.25 -15.19
N VAL A 58 -15.16 -14.75 -14.88
CA VAL A 58 -15.44 -13.94 -13.69
C VAL A 58 -16.14 -14.79 -12.64
N LYS A 59 -15.60 -14.85 -11.44
CA LYS A 59 -16.18 -15.50 -10.26
C LYS A 59 -16.51 -14.47 -9.20
N VAL A 60 -17.65 -14.60 -8.55
CA VAL A 60 -18.11 -13.69 -7.50
C VAL A 60 -18.31 -14.44 -6.19
N PHE A 61 -17.85 -13.84 -5.11
CA PHE A 61 -18.04 -14.32 -3.75
C PHE A 61 -18.59 -13.20 -2.88
N HIS A 62 -19.82 -13.36 -2.42
CA HIS A 62 -20.42 -12.43 -1.45
C HIS A 62 -20.20 -12.92 -0.03
N LYS A 63 -19.84 -12.02 0.88
CA LYS A 63 -19.65 -12.33 2.29
C LYS A 63 -20.09 -11.17 3.19
N PRO A 64 -20.45 -11.44 4.45
CA PRO A 64 -20.61 -10.37 5.43
C PRO A 64 -19.33 -9.53 5.56
N ASN A 65 -19.48 -8.21 5.76
CA ASN A 65 -18.33 -7.31 5.89
C ASN A 65 -17.35 -7.78 6.98
N GLY A 66 -16.11 -7.95 6.58
CA GLY A 66 -15.00 -8.39 7.44
C GLY A 66 -13.69 -7.65 7.16
N GLY A 67 -13.76 -6.60 6.31
CA GLY A 67 -12.63 -5.77 5.92
C GLY A 67 -11.79 -6.34 4.77
N VAL A 68 -10.99 -5.49 4.16
CA VAL A 68 -10.21 -5.76 2.95
C VAL A 68 -9.29 -6.99 3.09
N SER A 69 -8.66 -7.18 4.24
CA SER A 69 -7.83 -8.37 4.54
C SER A 69 -8.63 -9.67 4.44
N SER A 70 -9.86 -9.67 4.96
CA SER A 70 -10.77 -10.82 4.90
C SER A 70 -11.17 -11.13 3.45
N ALA A 71 -11.51 -10.10 2.67
CA ALA A 71 -11.85 -10.24 1.27
C ALA A 71 -10.65 -10.76 0.45
N ARG A 72 -9.45 -10.20 0.64
CA ARG A 72 -8.23 -10.67 -0.04
C ARG A 72 -7.89 -12.12 0.29
N ASN A 73 -8.00 -12.54 1.57
CA ASN A 73 -7.76 -13.93 1.96
C ASN A 73 -8.76 -14.88 1.30
N LEU A 74 -10.05 -14.53 1.26
CA LEU A 74 -11.06 -15.35 0.57
C LEU A 74 -10.75 -15.46 -0.94
N GLY A 75 -10.32 -14.37 -1.57
CA GLY A 75 -9.89 -14.38 -2.97
C GLY A 75 -8.70 -15.32 -3.19
N LEU A 76 -7.69 -15.30 -2.32
CA LEU A 76 -6.52 -16.21 -2.37
C LEU A 76 -6.91 -17.69 -2.24
N GLU A 77 -7.86 -18.00 -1.36
CA GLU A 77 -8.36 -19.36 -1.14
C GLU A 77 -9.02 -19.93 -2.40
N ASN A 78 -9.71 -19.07 -3.17
CA ASN A 78 -10.45 -19.45 -4.37
C ASN A 78 -9.68 -19.23 -5.69
N ALA A 79 -8.49 -18.68 -5.65
CA ALA A 79 -7.66 -18.45 -6.83
C ALA A 79 -7.13 -19.78 -7.41
N SER A 80 -7.26 -19.97 -8.73
CA SER A 80 -6.75 -21.15 -9.44
C SER A 80 -5.45 -20.87 -10.20
N GLY A 81 -5.10 -19.59 -10.39
CA GLY A 81 -3.93 -19.15 -11.13
C GLY A 81 -2.61 -19.46 -10.44
N LYS A 82 -1.60 -19.74 -11.26
CA LYS A 82 -0.19 -19.84 -10.78
C LYS A 82 0.29 -18.51 -10.19
N TYR A 83 -0.25 -17.40 -10.68
CA TYR A 83 0.06 -16.03 -10.26
C TYR A 83 -1.18 -15.32 -9.73
N ILE A 84 -0.94 -14.36 -8.85
CA ILE A 84 -1.96 -13.49 -8.24
C ILE A 84 -1.65 -12.04 -8.58
N ALA A 85 -2.63 -11.33 -9.14
CA ALA A 85 -2.65 -9.88 -9.23
C ALA A 85 -3.74 -9.31 -8.32
N TRP A 86 -3.52 -8.10 -7.85
CA TRP A 86 -4.45 -7.34 -7.02
C TRP A 86 -4.89 -6.11 -7.77
N VAL A 87 -6.20 -5.85 -7.81
CA VAL A 87 -6.74 -4.60 -8.34
C VAL A 87 -7.75 -4.06 -7.33
N ASP A 88 -7.60 -2.80 -6.94
CA ASP A 88 -8.54 -2.16 -6.05
C ASP A 88 -9.78 -1.73 -6.87
N SER A 89 -10.98 -1.89 -6.31
CA SER A 89 -12.27 -1.74 -7.03
C SER A 89 -12.58 -0.31 -7.50
N ASP A 90 -11.80 0.66 -7.07
CA ASP A 90 -11.89 2.07 -7.46
C ASP A 90 -10.81 2.52 -8.47
N ASP A 91 -9.95 1.59 -8.90
CA ASP A 91 -8.88 1.79 -9.85
C ASP A 91 -9.17 1.11 -11.20
N TYR A 92 -8.27 1.23 -12.18
CA TYR A 92 -8.34 0.53 -13.45
C TYR A 92 -6.96 0.28 -14.04
N VAL A 93 -6.87 -0.63 -15.02
CA VAL A 93 -5.61 -1.02 -15.67
C VAL A 93 -5.49 -0.47 -17.08
N ALA A 94 -4.27 -0.41 -17.63
CA ALA A 94 -4.01 -0.02 -19.02
C ALA A 94 -4.51 -1.09 -20.00
N ASP A 95 -4.83 -0.68 -21.23
CA ASP A 95 -5.38 -1.57 -22.27
C ASP A 95 -4.43 -2.71 -22.67
N ASN A 96 -3.15 -2.58 -22.43
CA ASN A 96 -2.13 -3.61 -22.65
C ASN A 96 -1.65 -4.30 -21.37
N TRP A 97 -2.33 -4.09 -20.23
CA TRP A 97 -1.89 -4.59 -18.93
C TRP A 97 -1.68 -6.11 -18.92
N TYR A 98 -2.69 -6.88 -19.37
CA TYR A 98 -2.61 -8.32 -19.34
C TYR A 98 -1.56 -8.87 -20.32
N SER A 99 -1.52 -8.40 -21.56
CA SER A 99 -0.55 -8.84 -22.56
C SER A 99 0.88 -8.56 -22.14
N ALA A 100 1.17 -7.36 -21.61
CA ALA A 100 2.51 -6.97 -21.15
C ALA A 100 3.01 -7.83 -19.98
N ILE A 101 2.16 -8.12 -18.99
CA ILE A 101 2.55 -8.97 -17.87
C ILE A 101 2.60 -10.46 -18.23
N LYS A 102 1.70 -10.96 -19.10
CA LYS A 102 1.65 -12.37 -19.50
C LYS A 102 2.99 -12.84 -20.09
N GLU A 103 3.61 -12.05 -20.96
CA GLU A 103 4.92 -12.36 -21.53
C GLU A 103 6.00 -12.57 -20.45
N ILE A 104 5.96 -11.77 -19.39
CA ILE A 104 6.94 -11.86 -18.29
C ILE A 104 6.60 -13.03 -17.34
N LEU A 105 5.31 -13.30 -17.08
CA LEU A 105 4.89 -14.44 -16.24
C LEU A 105 5.31 -15.79 -16.86
N LEU A 106 5.32 -15.91 -18.18
CA LEU A 106 5.79 -17.12 -18.89
C LEU A 106 7.28 -17.38 -18.70
N GLN A 107 8.09 -16.38 -18.30
CA GLN A 107 9.51 -16.51 -17.97
C GLN A 107 9.77 -17.00 -16.53
N ASP A 108 8.70 -17.32 -15.78
CA ASP A 108 8.75 -17.90 -14.45
C ASP A 108 9.43 -17.04 -13.37
N HIS A 109 9.16 -15.74 -13.39
CA HIS A 109 9.55 -14.84 -12.31
C HIS A 109 8.63 -15.01 -11.09
N ASP A 110 9.14 -14.82 -9.87
CA ASP A 110 8.35 -14.96 -8.65
C ASP A 110 7.49 -13.73 -8.37
N ILE A 111 8.04 -12.56 -8.69
CA ILE A 111 7.34 -11.27 -8.59
C ILE A 111 7.63 -10.45 -9.85
N VAL A 112 6.59 -9.87 -10.43
CA VAL A 112 6.68 -8.87 -11.50
C VAL A 112 6.19 -7.54 -10.95
N CYS A 113 7.05 -6.51 -10.98
CA CYS A 113 6.73 -5.14 -10.57
C CYS A 113 6.59 -4.27 -11.81
N PHE A 114 5.70 -3.30 -11.80
CA PHE A 114 5.54 -2.35 -12.90
C PHE A 114 5.22 -0.94 -12.39
N ASP A 115 5.34 0.04 -13.27
CA ASP A 115 5.03 1.43 -13.00
C ASP A 115 3.51 1.66 -13.00
N TYR A 116 3.09 2.82 -12.50
CA TYR A 116 1.67 3.20 -12.47
C TYR A 116 1.48 4.69 -12.73
N PHE A 117 0.25 5.07 -13.04
CA PHE A 117 -0.19 6.46 -13.03
C PHE A 117 -0.95 6.78 -11.74
N ARG A 118 -0.56 7.84 -11.07
CA ARG A 118 -1.39 8.48 -10.04
C ARG A 118 -2.31 9.48 -10.73
N VAL A 119 -3.61 9.30 -10.59
CA VAL A 119 -4.65 10.16 -11.21
C VAL A 119 -5.35 10.97 -10.13
N GLU A 120 -5.34 12.28 -10.27
CA GLU A 120 -5.95 13.22 -9.33
C GLU A 120 -6.56 14.38 -10.12
N ASN A 121 -7.88 14.65 -9.95
CA ASN A 121 -8.60 15.69 -10.69
C ASN A 121 -8.35 15.62 -12.21
N ASP A 122 -8.52 14.46 -12.81
CA ASP A 122 -8.31 14.14 -14.23
C ASP A 122 -6.89 14.38 -14.76
N LYS A 123 -5.93 14.62 -13.87
CA LYS A 123 -4.51 14.71 -14.22
C LYS A 123 -3.79 13.44 -13.83
N SER A 124 -3.11 12.83 -14.77
CA SER A 124 -2.28 11.64 -14.54
C SER A 124 -0.81 12.03 -14.40
N LYS A 125 -0.15 11.46 -13.39
CA LYS A 125 1.29 11.57 -13.18
C LYS A 125 1.90 10.18 -13.14
N LYS A 126 2.85 9.91 -14.04
CA LYS A 126 3.60 8.66 -14.03
C LYS A 126 4.43 8.55 -12.74
N MET A 127 4.30 7.42 -12.08
CA MET A 127 5.08 7.01 -10.92
C MET A 127 5.91 5.80 -11.33
N ALA A 128 7.22 5.92 -11.27
CA ALA A 128 8.15 4.92 -11.77
C ALA A 128 9.26 4.64 -10.75
N TYR A 129 9.65 3.36 -10.65
CA TYR A 129 10.86 2.99 -9.90
C TYR A 129 12.12 3.53 -10.60
N GLY A 130 12.08 3.59 -11.94
CA GLY A 130 13.10 4.20 -12.76
C GLY A 130 14.05 3.21 -13.44
N GLY A 131 14.64 3.69 -14.54
CA GLY A 131 15.50 2.89 -15.41
C GLY A 131 14.72 2.06 -16.42
N LYS A 132 15.39 1.05 -17.01
CA LYS A 132 14.83 0.10 -17.98
C LYS A 132 14.31 -1.15 -17.27
N SER A 133 13.47 -1.92 -17.96
CA SER A 133 13.02 -3.24 -17.54
C SER A 133 14.21 -4.16 -17.27
N ARG A 134 14.19 -4.88 -16.14
CA ARG A 134 15.33 -5.68 -15.68
C ARG A 134 15.00 -6.63 -14.55
N ILE A 135 15.84 -7.62 -14.33
CA ILE A 135 15.85 -8.40 -13.07
C ILE A 135 16.36 -7.48 -11.94
N LEU A 136 15.66 -7.48 -10.81
CA LEU A 136 16.02 -6.67 -9.66
C LEU A 136 16.97 -7.41 -8.72
N ASN A 137 17.88 -6.66 -8.08
CA ASN A 137 18.59 -7.15 -6.92
C ASN A 137 17.64 -7.15 -5.72
N LYS A 138 17.31 -8.34 -5.20
CA LYS A 138 16.35 -8.52 -4.11
C LYS A 138 16.70 -7.69 -2.87
N ALA A 139 17.95 -7.75 -2.42
CA ALA A 139 18.35 -7.05 -1.19
C ALA A 139 18.24 -5.53 -1.34
N ALA A 140 18.68 -4.98 -2.46
CA ALA A 140 18.55 -3.55 -2.75
C ALA A 140 17.08 -3.13 -2.84
N TYR A 141 16.22 -3.93 -3.50
CA TYR A 141 14.81 -3.61 -3.63
C TYR A 141 14.07 -3.67 -2.28
N ILE A 142 14.38 -4.65 -1.41
CA ILE A 142 13.82 -4.69 -0.05
C ILE A 142 14.28 -3.47 0.76
N ALA A 143 15.52 -3.03 0.62
CA ALA A 143 16.00 -1.81 1.29
C ALA A 143 15.20 -0.59 0.81
N ASP A 144 15.05 -0.39 -0.51
CA ASP A 144 14.23 0.70 -1.07
C ASP A 144 12.77 0.61 -0.63
N LEU A 145 12.20 -0.60 -0.57
CA LEU A 145 10.84 -0.85 -0.09
C LEU A 145 10.65 -0.44 1.37
N THR A 146 11.68 -0.58 2.23
CA THR A 146 11.58 -0.15 3.64
C THR A 146 11.64 1.36 3.82
N LEU A 147 12.30 2.07 2.91
CA LEU A 147 12.28 3.54 2.88
C LEU A 147 10.91 4.08 2.51
N ASP A 148 10.14 3.31 1.71
CA ASP A 148 8.78 3.63 1.27
C ASP A 148 8.71 5.07 0.71
N ASP A 149 9.61 5.36 -0.19
CA ASP A 149 9.76 6.65 -0.87
C ASP A 149 9.60 6.46 -2.38
N LYS A 150 10.57 5.81 -3.03
CA LYS A 150 10.49 5.47 -4.46
C LYS A 150 9.73 4.18 -4.73
N VAL A 151 9.87 3.22 -3.83
CA VAL A 151 9.18 1.93 -3.86
C VAL A 151 8.15 1.91 -2.75
N LEU A 152 6.89 2.03 -3.11
CA LEU A 152 5.79 1.99 -2.15
C LEU A 152 5.33 0.55 -1.91
N SER A 153 4.70 0.31 -0.77
CA SER A 153 4.25 -1.03 -0.34
C SER A 153 2.92 -1.44 -0.98
N TYR A 154 2.64 -1.01 -2.20
CA TYR A 154 1.39 -1.31 -2.91
C TYR A 154 1.39 -2.71 -3.51
N LEU A 155 0.30 -3.46 -3.38
CA LEU A 155 0.11 -4.76 -4.03
C LEU A 155 -0.28 -4.61 -5.49
N HIS A 156 -1.10 -3.64 -5.82
CA HIS A 156 -1.70 -3.44 -7.15
C HIS A 156 -0.70 -3.09 -8.27
N THR A 157 0.54 -2.73 -7.92
CA THR A 157 1.62 -2.52 -8.90
C THR A 157 2.51 -3.75 -9.08
N ARG A 158 2.02 -4.92 -8.68
CA ARG A 158 2.79 -6.17 -8.67
C ARG A 158 1.93 -7.38 -8.97
N VAL A 159 2.55 -8.39 -9.57
CA VAL A 159 2.00 -9.73 -9.72
C VAL A 159 2.94 -10.70 -9.01
N PHE A 160 2.37 -11.64 -8.26
CA PHE A 160 3.10 -12.55 -7.38
C PHE A 160 2.82 -14.01 -7.75
N LYS A 161 3.81 -14.90 -7.70
CA LYS A 161 3.50 -16.34 -7.67
C LYS A 161 2.61 -16.65 -6.47
N LYS A 162 1.53 -17.41 -6.69
CA LYS A 162 0.58 -17.81 -5.64
C LYS A 162 1.26 -18.55 -4.47
N VAL A 163 2.29 -19.32 -4.74
CA VAL A 163 3.03 -20.08 -3.73
C VAL A 163 3.61 -19.20 -2.62
N LEU A 164 3.94 -17.93 -2.91
CA LEU A 164 4.44 -16.98 -1.92
C LEU A 164 3.41 -16.69 -0.80
N PHE A 165 2.13 -16.93 -1.07
CA PHE A 165 1.05 -16.73 -0.09
C PHE A 165 0.69 -17.98 0.70
N THR A 166 1.45 -19.10 0.60
CA THR A 166 1.16 -20.34 1.34
C THR A 166 1.13 -20.07 2.83
N GLU A 167 2.21 -19.50 3.37
CA GLU A 167 2.36 -19.17 4.79
C GLU A 167 2.10 -17.69 5.11
N ILE A 168 2.00 -16.83 4.10
CA ILE A 168 1.82 -15.39 4.26
C ILE A 168 0.37 -15.03 3.95
N LYS A 169 -0.39 -14.63 4.99
CA LYS A 169 -1.79 -14.21 4.87
C LYS A 169 -1.95 -12.75 5.29
N PHE A 170 -3.00 -12.11 4.80
CA PHE A 170 -3.38 -10.78 5.28
C PHE A 170 -3.90 -10.86 6.72
N PRO A 171 -3.38 -10.03 7.63
CA PRO A 171 -3.83 -10.00 9.02
C PRO A 171 -5.25 -9.45 9.10
N ARG A 172 -6.13 -10.11 9.86
CA ARG A 172 -7.56 -9.73 9.97
C ARG A 172 -7.84 -8.58 10.92
N ASP A 173 -6.91 -8.30 11.81
CA ASP A 173 -6.99 -7.26 12.85
C ASP A 173 -6.41 -5.90 12.38
N ILE A 174 -5.88 -5.85 11.15
CA ILE A 174 -5.32 -4.65 10.53
C ILE A 174 -6.26 -4.18 9.43
N SER A 175 -6.84 -3.01 9.61
CA SER A 175 -7.75 -2.37 8.65
C SER A 175 -7.07 -1.34 7.74
N LEU A 176 -5.82 -1.01 8.00
CA LEU A 176 -4.99 -0.10 7.22
C LEU A 176 -3.54 -0.57 7.28
N MET A 177 -2.81 -0.48 6.18
CA MET A 177 -1.43 -0.98 6.03
C MET A 177 -1.31 -2.52 6.07
N GLU A 178 -2.35 -3.24 5.70
CA GLU A 178 -2.34 -4.71 5.61
C GLU A 178 -1.36 -5.21 4.54
N ASP A 179 -1.24 -4.48 3.43
CA ASP A 179 -0.24 -4.70 2.38
C ASP A 179 1.19 -4.42 2.88
N TYR A 180 1.39 -3.30 3.56
CA TYR A 180 2.67 -2.94 4.19
C TYR A 180 3.14 -4.02 5.17
N SER A 181 2.24 -4.67 5.88
CA SER A 181 2.54 -5.68 6.89
C SER A 181 3.06 -7.00 6.32
N ILE A 182 2.75 -7.33 5.05
CA ILE A 182 3.12 -8.61 4.44
C ILE A 182 4.09 -8.50 3.27
N ILE A 183 4.10 -7.39 2.53
CA ILE A 183 4.80 -7.29 1.25
C ILE A 183 6.31 -7.58 1.36
N HIS A 184 6.95 -7.14 2.44
CA HIS A 184 8.37 -7.41 2.68
C HIS A 184 8.66 -8.90 2.86
N LYS A 185 7.72 -9.67 3.42
CA LYS A 185 7.81 -11.12 3.58
C LYS A 185 7.74 -11.80 2.21
N LEU A 186 6.82 -11.35 1.34
CA LEU A 186 6.70 -11.86 -0.02
C LEU A 186 8.00 -11.63 -0.83
N PHE A 187 8.59 -10.44 -0.72
CA PHE A 187 9.86 -10.13 -1.38
C PHE A 187 11.05 -10.91 -0.79
N TYR A 188 11.01 -11.19 0.50
CA TYR A 188 12.05 -12.00 1.15
C TYR A 188 12.02 -13.46 0.65
N GLU A 189 10.85 -14.05 0.49
CA GLU A 189 10.67 -15.43 0.00
C GLU A 189 10.91 -15.56 -1.51
N ALA A 190 10.77 -14.49 -2.29
CA ALA A 190 10.97 -14.51 -3.73
C ALA A 190 12.47 -14.60 -4.10
N ASP A 191 12.79 -15.35 -5.17
CA ASP A 191 14.15 -15.43 -5.72
C ASP A 191 14.32 -14.57 -6.97
N LYS A 192 13.33 -14.60 -7.87
CA LYS A 192 13.38 -13.93 -9.17
C LYS A 192 12.37 -12.78 -9.22
N ILE A 193 12.84 -11.56 -9.14
CA ILE A 193 12.02 -10.35 -9.18
C ILE A 193 12.31 -9.62 -10.48
N TYR A 194 11.28 -9.34 -11.28
CA TYR A 194 11.40 -8.59 -12.52
C TYR A 194 10.71 -7.23 -12.40
N TYR A 195 11.34 -6.20 -12.90
CA TYR A 195 10.75 -4.87 -13.04
C TYR A 195 10.49 -4.58 -14.52
N LEU A 196 9.24 -4.35 -14.85
CA LEU A 196 8.75 -3.91 -16.15
C LEU A 196 8.56 -2.39 -16.09
N ALA A 197 9.37 -1.64 -16.86
CA ALA A 197 9.39 -0.17 -16.84
C ALA A 197 8.22 0.43 -17.65
N GLU A 198 7.01 -0.10 -17.45
CA GLU A 198 5.77 0.33 -18.11
C GLU A 198 4.71 0.72 -17.08
N PRO A 199 3.99 1.84 -17.27
CA PRO A 199 2.91 2.27 -16.39
C PRO A 199 1.62 1.56 -16.77
N LEU A 200 1.30 0.49 -16.07
CA LEU A 200 0.22 -0.43 -16.42
C LEU A 200 -1.03 -0.29 -15.53
N TYR A 201 -0.99 0.54 -14.51
CA TYR A 201 -2.06 0.69 -13.53
C TYR A 201 -2.41 2.17 -13.33
N PHE A 202 -3.69 2.49 -13.10
CA PHE A 202 -4.18 3.83 -12.82
C PHE A 202 -4.73 3.90 -11.39
N TYR A 203 -3.94 4.43 -10.49
CA TYR A 203 -4.32 4.66 -9.09
C TYR A 203 -5.09 5.96 -8.95
N ILE A 204 -6.36 5.88 -8.57
CA ILE A 204 -7.29 7.01 -8.51
C ILE A 204 -7.29 7.64 -7.11
N ILE A 205 -6.89 8.92 -7.05
CA ILE A 205 -7.01 9.72 -5.84
C ILE A 205 -8.38 10.39 -5.80
N ARG A 206 -9.16 10.07 -4.80
CA ARG A 206 -10.51 10.63 -4.61
C ARG A 206 -10.67 11.26 -3.23
N ASN A 207 -11.55 12.25 -3.14
CA ASN A 207 -11.97 12.79 -1.85
C ASN A 207 -12.74 11.72 -1.08
N GLY A 208 -12.37 11.50 0.19
CA GLY A 208 -13.00 10.47 1.05
C GLY A 208 -12.36 9.08 0.97
N SER A 209 -11.25 8.90 0.24
CA SER A 209 -10.47 7.66 0.31
C SER A 209 -9.97 7.43 1.73
N ILE A 210 -10.05 6.17 2.21
CA ILE A 210 -9.60 5.77 3.55
C ILE A 210 -8.14 6.14 3.79
N SER A 211 -7.31 6.09 2.75
CA SER A 211 -5.89 6.45 2.79
C SER A 211 -5.63 7.94 3.01
N HIS A 212 -6.62 8.81 2.81
CA HIS A 212 -6.50 10.27 2.96
C HIS A 212 -7.17 10.84 4.23
N SER A 213 -7.96 10.03 4.95
CA SER A 213 -8.52 10.45 6.24
C SER A 213 -7.50 10.20 7.36
N VAL A 214 -7.16 11.26 8.12
CA VAL A 214 -6.31 11.11 9.31
C VAL A 214 -7.12 10.41 10.40
N ASN A 215 -6.77 9.15 10.68
CA ASN A 215 -7.29 8.41 11.82
C ASN A 215 -6.12 8.15 12.78
N LEU A 216 -6.12 8.84 13.93
CA LEU A 216 -5.02 8.78 14.90
C LEU A 216 -4.76 7.35 15.41
N ARG A 217 -5.81 6.55 15.60
CA ARG A 217 -5.66 5.14 16.01
C ARG A 217 -4.94 4.31 14.96
N ASN A 218 -5.25 4.54 13.69
CA ASN A 218 -4.57 3.88 12.57
C ASN A 218 -3.12 4.35 12.43
N CYS A 219 -2.87 5.66 12.59
CA CYS A 219 -1.50 6.21 12.61
C CYS A 219 -0.66 5.61 13.76
N PHE A 220 -1.27 5.41 14.93
CA PHE A 220 -0.63 4.77 16.07
C PHE A 220 -0.29 3.29 15.78
N LYS A 221 -1.24 2.52 15.25
CA LYS A 221 -0.98 1.13 14.82
C LYS A 221 0.12 1.03 13.77
N ALA A 222 0.16 1.96 12.81
CA ALA A 222 1.16 2.00 11.75
C ALA A 222 2.61 2.03 12.27
N MET A 223 2.84 2.67 13.42
CA MET A 223 4.17 2.71 14.04
C MET A 223 4.66 1.30 14.42
N PHE A 224 3.79 0.50 15.02
CA PHE A 224 4.13 -0.86 15.44
C PHE A 224 4.34 -1.78 14.25
N ILE A 225 3.48 -1.69 13.23
CA ILE A 225 3.61 -2.45 11.98
C ILE A 225 4.96 -2.14 11.31
N ALA A 226 5.33 -0.85 11.26
CA ALA A 226 6.61 -0.44 10.68
C ALA A 226 7.82 -0.94 11.48
N LYS A 227 7.74 -0.90 12.82
CA LYS A 227 8.78 -1.42 13.71
C LYS A 227 8.90 -2.95 13.61
N GLU A 228 7.77 -3.66 13.58
CA GLU A 228 7.73 -5.13 13.39
C GLU A 228 8.40 -5.52 12.07
N ARG A 229 8.07 -4.84 10.96
CA ARG A 229 8.71 -5.04 9.66
C ARG A 229 10.22 -4.87 9.74
N TYR A 230 10.70 -3.80 10.37
CA TYR A 230 12.13 -3.55 10.59
C TYR A 230 12.77 -4.71 11.37
N GLN A 231 12.18 -5.08 12.50
CA GLN A 231 12.69 -6.15 13.37
C GLN A 231 12.69 -7.51 12.65
N TRP A 232 11.64 -7.80 11.89
CA TRP A 232 11.51 -9.04 11.14
C TRP A 232 12.61 -9.20 10.06
N LEU A 233 12.92 -8.12 9.34
CA LEU A 233 13.97 -8.10 8.32
C LEU A 233 15.37 -8.18 8.94
N THR A 234 15.64 -7.41 9.98
CA THR A 234 16.95 -7.38 10.63
C THR A 234 17.29 -8.71 11.32
N ALA A 235 16.29 -9.36 11.94
CA ALA A 235 16.46 -10.71 12.52
C ALA A 235 16.83 -11.77 11.47
N ARG A 236 16.56 -11.51 10.18
CA ARG A 236 16.92 -12.38 9.04
C ARG A 236 18.18 -11.92 8.29
N GLY A 237 18.92 -10.98 8.87
CA GLY A 237 20.18 -10.48 8.30
C GLY A 237 20.01 -9.55 7.09
N VAL A 238 18.78 -9.07 6.80
CA VAL A 238 18.54 -8.12 5.72
C VAL A 238 19.00 -6.74 6.16
N LYS A 239 19.92 -6.14 5.41
CA LYS A 239 20.39 -4.77 5.66
C LYS A 239 19.33 -3.76 5.21
N VAL A 240 18.72 -3.10 6.17
CA VAL A 240 17.73 -2.04 5.96
C VAL A 240 18.09 -0.82 6.80
N SER A 241 17.55 0.34 6.48
CA SER A 241 17.78 1.55 7.29
C SER A 241 17.24 1.35 8.70
N ASP A 242 18.10 1.55 9.70
CA ASP A 242 17.78 1.42 11.12
C ASP A 242 16.85 2.51 11.66
N VAL A 243 16.56 3.52 10.86
CA VAL A 243 15.72 4.66 11.22
C VAL A 243 14.49 4.85 10.32
N ALA A 244 14.34 4.05 9.26
CA ALA A 244 13.25 4.22 8.28
C ALA A 244 11.86 4.09 8.93
N TYR A 245 11.66 3.18 9.87
CA TYR A 245 10.38 2.97 10.56
C TYR A 245 9.97 4.18 11.44
N LEU A 246 10.93 5.01 11.88
CA LEU A 246 10.67 6.17 12.74
C LEU A 246 9.88 7.27 12.04
N LYS A 247 9.78 7.24 10.69
CA LYS A 247 8.90 8.16 9.95
C LYS A 247 7.43 8.03 10.38
N HIS A 248 6.98 6.84 10.77
CA HIS A 248 5.61 6.61 11.24
C HIS A 248 5.41 7.17 12.65
N TYR A 249 6.45 7.15 13.50
CA TYR A 249 6.43 7.77 14.82
C TYR A 249 6.27 9.29 14.73
N ILE A 250 7.15 9.95 13.96
CA ILE A 250 7.05 11.41 13.81
C ILE A 250 5.77 11.82 13.06
N TYR A 251 5.28 10.99 12.14
CA TYR A 251 3.99 11.25 11.47
C TYR A 251 2.83 11.23 12.46
N PHE A 252 2.78 10.23 13.35
CA PHE A 252 1.76 10.15 14.40
C PHE A 252 1.82 11.36 15.34
N VAL A 253 3.01 11.73 15.85
CA VAL A 253 3.19 12.92 16.70
C VAL A 253 2.64 14.18 16.02
N VAL A 254 3.01 14.40 14.75
CA VAL A 254 2.54 15.54 13.97
C VAL A 254 1.01 15.50 13.75
N ALA A 255 0.44 14.31 13.53
CA ALA A 255 -0.99 14.14 13.36
C ALA A 255 -1.75 14.51 14.65
N VAL A 256 -1.32 13.99 15.81
CA VAL A 256 -1.92 14.32 17.12
C VAL A 256 -1.87 15.82 17.41
N ILE A 257 -0.72 16.47 17.11
CA ILE A 257 -0.58 17.93 17.30
C ILE A 257 -1.55 18.70 16.39
N LYS A 258 -1.71 18.30 15.14
CA LYS A 258 -2.60 18.97 14.16
C LYS A 258 -4.07 18.83 14.53
N GLU A 259 -4.47 17.65 15.03
CA GLU A 259 -5.83 17.38 15.49
C GLU A 259 -6.09 17.95 16.90
N GLN A 260 -5.09 18.59 17.55
CA GLN A 260 -5.17 19.17 18.89
C GLN A 260 -5.53 18.18 20.01
N GLU A 261 -5.13 16.92 19.84
CA GLU A 261 -5.47 15.79 20.72
C GLU A 261 -4.34 15.40 21.69
N CYS A 262 -3.40 16.32 21.98
CA CYS A 262 -2.20 16.01 22.75
C CYS A 262 -2.50 15.48 24.16
N ASP A 263 -3.55 15.97 24.81
CA ASP A 263 -3.94 15.52 26.17
C ASP A 263 -4.52 14.10 26.14
N SER A 264 -5.31 13.78 25.11
CA SER A 264 -5.92 12.45 24.92
C SER A 264 -4.88 11.37 24.61
N TRP A 265 -3.75 11.75 23.97
CA TRP A 265 -2.69 10.84 23.48
C TRP A 265 -1.35 11.00 24.21
N LYS A 266 -1.36 11.52 25.45
CA LYS A 266 -0.15 11.85 26.19
C LYS A 266 0.81 10.66 26.39
N LYS A 267 0.29 9.47 26.72
CA LYS A 267 1.12 8.27 26.94
C LYS A 267 1.78 7.79 25.66
N GLU A 268 1.05 7.83 24.55
CA GLU A 268 1.50 7.42 23.23
C GLU A 268 2.54 8.40 22.66
N LEU A 269 2.37 9.70 22.92
CA LEU A 269 3.36 10.72 22.59
C LEU A 269 4.65 10.53 23.38
N GLU A 270 4.57 10.19 24.67
CA GLU A 270 5.75 9.88 25.49
C GLU A 270 6.51 8.65 24.95
N LEU A 271 5.79 7.60 24.52
CA LEU A 271 6.38 6.44 23.85
C LEU A 271 7.12 6.84 22.57
N CYS A 272 6.53 7.71 21.75
CA CYS A 272 7.16 8.23 20.54
C CYS A 272 8.42 9.04 20.87
N HIS A 273 8.33 9.92 21.85
CA HIS A 273 9.48 10.72 22.32
C HIS A 273 10.65 9.83 22.75
N GLN A 274 10.39 8.81 23.56
CA GLN A 274 11.41 7.86 24.00
C GLN A 274 12.07 7.12 22.83
N GLU A 275 11.28 6.62 21.87
CA GLU A 275 11.81 5.88 20.73
C GLU A 275 12.64 6.79 19.81
N ILE A 276 12.18 7.99 19.51
CA ILE A 276 12.91 8.99 18.72
C ILE A 276 14.20 9.40 19.44
N SER A 277 14.14 9.65 20.74
CA SER A 277 15.30 10.07 21.54
C SER A 277 16.40 9.01 21.59
N ARG A 278 16.05 7.73 21.72
CA ARG A 278 17.00 6.62 21.67
C ARG A 278 17.75 6.54 20.35
N ASN A 279 17.13 6.98 19.26
CA ASN A 279 17.66 6.87 17.90
C ASN A 279 18.12 8.22 17.32
N ILE A 280 18.16 9.29 18.09
CA ILE A 280 18.41 10.65 17.58
C ILE A 280 19.73 10.78 16.82
N THR A 281 20.79 10.18 17.32
CA THR A 281 22.10 10.21 16.66
C THR A 281 22.06 9.52 15.30
N SER A 282 21.50 8.31 15.23
CA SER A 282 21.32 7.56 13.97
C SER A 282 20.45 8.34 12.99
N LEU A 283 19.35 8.96 13.46
CA LEU A 283 18.48 9.81 12.65
C LEU A 283 19.23 11.00 12.03
N LEU A 284 20.05 11.67 12.80
CA LEU A 284 20.80 12.85 12.34
C LEU A 284 21.92 12.47 11.35
N LEU A 285 22.57 11.34 11.55
CA LEU A 285 23.64 10.84 10.68
C LEU A 285 23.11 10.13 9.42
N SER A 286 21.89 9.63 9.45
CA SER A 286 21.31 8.88 8.32
C SER A 286 21.21 9.75 7.06
N LYS A 287 21.58 9.17 5.90
CA LYS A 287 21.36 9.76 4.57
C LYS A 287 19.93 9.56 4.06
N ASP A 288 19.22 8.63 4.67
CA ASP A 288 17.84 8.24 4.28
C ASP A 288 16.79 9.21 4.84
N VAL A 289 17.19 10.08 5.76
CA VAL A 289 16.30 11.06 6.39
C VAL A 289 16.54 12.44 5.80
N SER A 290 15.50 13.03 5.20
CA SER A 290 15.57 14.39 4.65
C SER A 290 15.87 15.43 5.73
N ILE A 291 16.52 16.54 5.37
CA ILE A 291 16.83 17.65 6.30
C ILE A 291 15.54 18.15 6.99
N LYS A 292 14.45 18.28 6.24
CA LYS A 292 13.14 18.70 6.79
C LYS A 292 12.66 17.76 7.90
N ASN A 293 12.84 16.47 7.73
CA ASN A 293 12.47 15.48 8.73
C ASN A 293 13.46 15.47 9.90
N LYS A 294 14.77 15.64 9.68
CA LYS A 294 15.75 15.78 10.75
C LYS A 294 15.40 16.94 11.70
N VAL A 295 14.98 18.07 11.14
CA VAL A 295 14.50 19.21 11.94
C VAL A 295 13.33 18.81 12.82
N LYS A 296 12.33 18.10 12.30
CA LYS A 296 11.18 17.62 13.10
C LYS A 296 11.61 16.70 14.23
N TYR A 297 12.56 15.78 13.99
CA TYR A 297 13.07 14.88 15.01
C TYR A 297 13.84 15.63 16.12
N VAL A 298 14.64 16.65 15.76
CA VAL A 298 15.30 17.51 16.74
C VAL A 298 14.27 18.27 17.57
N MET A 299 13.25 18.84 16.93
CA MET A 299 12.18 19.56 17.64
C MET A 299 11.40 18.65 18.57
N GLU A 300 11.14 17.40 18.18
CA GLU A 300 10.52 16.39 19.04
C GLU A 300 11.44 16.02 20.19
N TYR A 301 12.71 15.74 19.92
CA TYR A 301 13.73 15.45 20.94
C TYR A 301 13.86 16.56 22.00
N THR A 302 13.76 17.81 21.58
CA THR A 302 13.83 18.98 22.48
C THR A 302 12.47 19.41 23.04
N ASN A 303 11.40 18.65 22.83
CA ASN A 303 10.02 18.97 23.22
C ASN A 303 9.50 20.32 22.69
N THR A 304 10.05 20.82 21.59
CA THR A 304 9.65 22.11 21.00
C THR A 304 8.68 21.98 19.82
N LEU A 305 8.43 20.76 19.34
CA LEU A 305 7.63 20.53 18.14
C LEU A 305 6.18 21.04 18.31
N ASN A 306 5.53 20.71 19.43
CA ASN A 306 4.16 21.16 19.73
C ASN A 306 4.08 22.70 19.83
N ILE A 307 5.03 23.32 20.51
CA ILE A 307 5.11 24.79 20.66
C ILE A 307 5.25 25.44 19.28
N THR A 308 6.11 24.90 18.42
CA THR A 308 6.32 25.41 17.07
C THR A 308 5.06 25.31 16.21
N TYR A 309 4.35 24.19 16.26
CA TYR A 309 3.07 24.05 15.54
C TYR A 309 2.01 25.03 16.06
N LYS A 310 1.91 25.26 17.37
CA LYS A 310 0.99 26.26 17.95
C LYS A 310 1.31 27.67 17.46
N ILE A 311 2.59 28.07 17.43
CA ILE A 311 3.00 29.38 16.92
C ILE A 311 2.67 29.51 15.44
N LEU A 312 2.98 28.50 14.61
CA LEU A 312 2.72 28.53 13.17
C LEU A 312 1.21 28.57 12.85
N SER A 313 0.36 27.90 13.62
CA SER A 313 -1.08 27.96 13.46
C SER A 313 -1.63 29.33 13.82
N PHE A 314 -1.10 29.97 14.88
CA PHE A 314 -1.49 31.33 15.27
C PHE A 314 -1.11 32.37 14.19
N ILE A 315 0.09 32.26 13.61
CA ILE A 315 0.51 33.14 12.51
C ILE A 315 -0.37 32.98 11.27
N LYS A 316 -0.80 31.74 10.93
CA LYS A 316 -1.71 31.50 9.81
C LYS A 316 -3.12 32.09 10.02
N LEU A 317 -3.62 32.06 11.23
CA LEU A 317 -4.91 32.65 11.60
C LEU A 317 -4.85 34.18 11.67
N GLY A 318 -3.70 34.77 12.07
CA GLY A 318 -3.50 36.22 12.09
C GLY A 318 -3.16 36.86 10.73
N GLY A 319 -2.87 36.06 9.71
CA GLY A 319 -2.55 36.52 8.34
C GLY A 319 -3.74 36.62 7.39
N GLY A 320 -4.98 36.56 7.89
CA GLY A 320 -6.18 36.92 7.15
C GLY A 320 -6.10 38.40 6.79
N LYS A 321 -5.91 38.70 5.49
CA LYS A 321 -5.92 40.06 4.94
C LYS A 321 -7.26 40.74 5.24
N PRO A 322 -7.20 42.07 5.43
CA PRO A 322 -8.40 42.88 5.59
C PRO A 322 -9.28 42.87 4.35
#